data_58b923bc71f0b952500c8e9b65b4fd43
#
_entry.id   58b923bc71f0b952500c8e9b65b4fd43
#
_cell.length_a   1.000
_cell.length_b   1.000
_cell.length_c   1.000
_cell.angle_alpha   90.00
_cell.angle_beta   90.00
_cell.angle_gamma   90.00
#
_symmetry.space_group_name_H-M   'P 1'
#
loop_
_entity.id
_entity.type
_entity.pdbx_description
1 polymer ?
#
loop_
_entity_poly.entity_id
_entity_poly.type
_entity_poly.pdbx_seq_one_letter_code
_entity_poly.pdbx_strand_id
1 'polypeptide(L)'
;MKPPALFITIIMCVVVVFGDAEATFRSKAASCTATPQAPGSSVCNNSALQLLWSHVYNPQRLLVRRTCVHATGTVVLLRREPDGDIHIQVRVDPPFQNMVAPGNSRQGGNLVIEPICMHTVTQQDAIAACAGFTFPVSVFPVGTHVGIRGPLVFDRQHGWSEIHPVEKMVRLP
;
A
#
# COMPACT_ATOMS: atom_id res chain seq x y z
N MET A 1 35.20 -7.59 19.43
CA MET A 1 33.95 -7.40 18.71
C MET A 1 33.11 -8.66 18.87
N LYS A 2 31.98 -8.58 19.59
CA LYS A 2 31.07 -9.71 19.80
C LYS A 2 30.00 -9.70 18.68
N PRO A 3 29.64 -10.85 18.08
CA PRO A 3 28.55 -10.89 17.10
C PRO A 3 27.17 -10.78 17.79
N PRO A 4 26.14 -10.25 17.10
CA PRO A 4 24.80 -10.12 17.66
C PRO A 4 24.10 -11.49 17.75
N ALA A 5 23.38 -11.72 18.85
CA ALA A 5 22.60 -12.91 19.11
C ALA A 5 21.36 -12.96 18.19
N LEU A 6 21.24 -14.09 17.50
CA LEU A 6 20.08 -14.45 16.68
C LEU A 6 18.96 -14.94 17.62
N PHE A 7 17.89 -14.17 17.79
CA PHE A 7 16.68 -14.64 18.49
C PHE A 7 15.84 -15.48 17.53
N ILE A 8 15.89 -16.80 17.74
CA ILE A 8 14.96 -17.73 17.09
C ILE A 8 13.72 -17.83 17.96
N THR A 9 12.60 -17.29 17.49
CA THR A 9 11.30 -17.46 18.13
C THR A 9 10.78 -18.86 17.78
N ILE A 10 10.85 -19.78 18.75
CA ILE A 10 10.26 -21.11 18.64
C ILE A 10 8.78 -20.99 18.98
N ILE A 11 7.91 -21.17 17.99
CA ILE A 11 6.46 -21.30 18.21
C ILE A 11 6.21 -22.74 18.68
N MET A 12 5.91 -22.88 19.97
CA MET A 12 5.56 -24.14 20.59
C MET A 12 4.08 -24.45 20.32
N CYS A 13 3.80 -25.37 19.38
CA CYS A 13 2.47 -25.97 19.27
C CYS A 13 2.31 -26.99 20.43
N VAL A 14 1.41 -26.69 21.38
CA VAL A 14 1.01 -27.63 22.41
C VAL A 14 0.06 -28.65 21.79
N VAL A 15 0.49 -29.89 21.68
CA VAL A 15 -0.36 -31.05 21.35
C VAL A 15 -0.89 -31.63 22.63
N VAL A 16 -2.17 -31.50 22.91
CA VAL A 16 -2.86 -32.21 23.98
C VAL A 16 -3.29 -33.55 23.43
N VAL A 17 -2.66 -34.63 23.92
CA VAL A 17 -3.03 -36.03 23.58
C VAL A 17 -3.95 -36.55 24.69
N PHE A 18 -5.21 -36.80 24.36
CA PHE A 18 -6.09 -37.65 25.13
C PHE A 18 -6.10 -39.04 24.47
N GLY A 19 -5.80 -40.06 25.29
CA GLY A 19 -5.68 -41.43 24.84
C GLY A 19 -7.03 -42.09 24.55
N ASP A 20 -6.87 -43.14 23.79
CA ASP A 20 -7.66 -44.35 23.57
C ASP A 20 -8.48 -44.46 22.30
N ALA A 21 -8.21 -45.59 21.63
CA ALA A 21 -8.91 -46.29 20.57
C ALA A 21 -8.41 -46.09 19.12
N GLU A 22 -8.02 -47.21 18.55
CA GLU A 22 -7.57 -47.42 17.17
C GLU A 22 -8.42 -46.67 16.15
N ALA A 23 -7.82 -45.73 15.47
CA ALA A 23 -8.36 -45.12 14.27
C ALA A 23 -7.24 -44.74 13.32
N THR A 24 -7.29 -45.29 12.14
CA THR A 24 -6.47 -45.01 10.97
C THR A 24 -6.08 -43.55 10.84
N PHE A 25 -4.78 -43.25 10.92
CA PHE A 25 -4.21 -41.92 10.80
C PHE A 25 -4.34 -41.43 9.35
N ARG A 26 -5.47 -40.82 9.02
CA ARG A 26 -5.59 -39.97 7.83
C ARG A 26 -5.04 -38.59 8.19
N SER A 27 -3.81 -38.32 7.77
CA SER A 27 -3.24 -36.99 7.80
C SER A 27 -4.12 -36.04 7.01
N LYS A 28 -4.95 -35.26 7.72
CA LYS A 28 -5.71 -34.16 7.13
C LYS A 28 -4.77 -32.98 7.06
N ALA A 29 -4.16 -32.77 5.89
CA ALA A 29 -3.42 -31.54 5.62
C ALA A 29 -4.35 -30.35 5.91
N ALA A 30 -4.03 -29.59 6.97
CA ALA A 30 -4.71 -28.33 7.23
C ALA A 30 -4.32 -27.35 6.11
N SER A 31 -5.24 -27.21 5.16
CA SER A 31 -5.14 -26.14 4.15
C SER A 31 -5.28 -24.81 4.89
N CYS A 32 -4.19 -24.08 5.03
CA CYS A 32 -4.25 -22.67 5.42
C CYS A 32 -4.84 -21.88 4.25
N THR A 33 -6.16 -21.92 4.13
CA THR A 33 -6.88 -21.00 3.24
C THR A 33 -6.71 -19.60 3.81
N ALA A 34 -5.96 -18.75 3.10
CA ALA A 34 -5.92 -17.32 3.39
C ALA A 34 -7.35 -16.80 3.36
N THR A 35 -7.87 -16.39 4.50
CA THR A 35 -9.20 -15.79 4.62
C THR A 35 -9.25 -14.57 3.72
N PRO A 36 -10.21 -14.44 2.79
CA PRO A 36 -10.36 -13.22 2.00
C PRO A 36 -10.54 -12.04 2.97
N GLN A 37 -9.65 -11.06 2.87
CA GLN A 37 -9.71 -9.87 3.72
C GLN A 37 -11.01 -9.12 3.40
N ALA A 38 -11.84 -8.90 4.42
CA ALA A 38 -13.12 -8.21 4.29
C ALA A 38 -12.94 -6.85 3.57
N PRO A 39 -13.89 -6.44 2.71
CA PRO A 39 -13.88 -5.11 2.13
C PRO A 39 -13.93 -4.09 3.27
N GLY A 40 -12.89 -3.23 3.39
CA GLY A 40 -12.79 -2.19 4.42
C GLY A 40 -11.72 -2.40 5.49
N SER A 41 -10.91 -3.46 5.42
CA SER A 41 -9.77 -3.62 6.34
C SER A 41 -8.84 -2.40 6.27
N SER A 42 -8.58 -1.78 7.43
CA SER A 42 -7.60 -0.68 7.59
C SER A 42 -6.15 -1.15 7.59
N VAL A 43 -5.93 -2.47 7.47
CA VAL A 43 -4.60 -3.09 7.52
C VAL A 43 -4.07 -3.28 6.10
N CYS A 44 -2.87 -2.77 5.82
CA CYS A 44 -2.18 -2.99 4.56
C CYS A 44 -1.62 -4.41 4.46
N ASN A 45 -1.53 -4.92 3.24
CA ASN A 45 -0.82 -6.15 2.94
C ASN A 45 0.68 -5.86 2.83
N ASN A 46 1.47 -6.31 3.81
CA ASN A 46 2.91 -6.04 3.87
C ASN A 46 3.66 -6.60 2.66
N SER A 47 3.30 -7.80 2.17
CA SER A 47 3.95 -8.39 0.99
C SER A 47 3.65 -7.58 -0.28
N ALA A 48 2.41 -7.11 -0.43
CA ALA A 48 2.03 -6.23 -1.53
C ALA A 48 2.78 -4.89 -1.46
N LEU A 49 2.92 -4.31 -0.26
CA LEU A 49 3.67 -3.07 -0.10
C LEU A 49 5.16 -3.23 -0.39
N GLN A 50 5.80 -4.33 0.04
CA GLN A 50 7.20 -4.61 -0.30
C GLN A 50 7.40 -4.72 -1.80
N LEU A 51 6.49 -5.41 -2.50
CA LEU A 51 6.53 -5.52 -3.95
C LEU A 51 6.37 -4.14 -4.61
N LEU A 52 5.39 -3.35 -4.17
CA LEU A 52 5.18 -1.99 -4.69
C LEU A 52 6.41 -1.11 -4.47
N TRP A 53 7.01 -1.13 -3.26
CA TRP A 53 8.19 -0.33 -2.95
C TRP A 53 9.40 -0.65 -3.84
N SER A 54 9.56 -1.89 -4.29
CA SER A 54 10.65 -2.27 -5.20
C SER A 54 10.50 -1.68 -6.61
N HIS A 55 9.33 -1.13 -6.92
CA HIS A 55 8.98 -0.51 -8.20
C HIS A 55 8.70 1.00 -8.12
N VAL A 56 8.87 1.60 -6.94
CA VAL A 56 8.81 3.06 -6.80
C VAL A 56 10.02 3.69 -7.47
N TYR A 57 9.79 4.61 -8.42
CA TYR A 57 10.86 5.41 -9.00
C TYR A 57 11.39 6.43 -7.98
N ASN A 58 12.72 6.54 -7.86
CA ASN A 58 13.41 7.50 -6.97
C ASN A 58 12.91 7.47 -5.51
N PRO A 59 12.86 6.30 -4.83
CA PRO A 59 12.20 6.16 -3.52
C PRO A 59 12.90 6.94 -2.40
N GLN A 60 14.17 7.34 -2.55
CA GLN A 60 14.93 8.09 -1.56
C GLN A 60 14.39 9.53 -1.33
N ARG A 61 13.55 10.06 -2.25
CA ARG A 61 12.84 11.33 -2.03
C ARG A 61 11.72 11.21 -1.01
N LEU A 62 11.20 9.99 -0.80
CA LEU A 62 10.02 9.71 0.00
C LEU A 62 10.39 9.39 1.46
N LEU A 63 9.97 10.26 2.37
CA LEU A 63 10.11 10.02 3.81
C LEU A 63 8.83 9.37 4.36
N VAL A 64 8.89 8.09 4.71
CA VAL A 64 7.75 7.38 5.29
C VAL A 64 7.38 7.98 6.64
N ARG A 65 6.16 8.48 6.77
CA ARG A 65 5.57 9.02 7.99
C ARG A 65 4.76 7.96 8.73
N ARG A 66 4.00 7.16 7.99
CA ARG A 66 3.25 6.00 8.49
C ARG A 66 3.30 4.90 7.44
N THR A 67 3.57 3.68 7.88
CA THR A 67 3.77 2.52 6.99
C THR A 67 2.46 2.04 6.35
N CYS A 68 1.34 2.34 6.96
CA CYS A 68 0.00 2.03 6.45
C CYS A 68 -1.00 3.04 6.97
N VAL A 69 -1.75 3.63 6.08
CA VAL A 69 -2.90 4.47 6.40
C VAL A 69 -4.10 4.05 5.55
N HIS A 70 -5.28 4.40 6.05
CA HIS A 70 -6.51 4.42 5.29
C HIS A 70 -7.05 5.85 5.30
N ALA A 71 -7.49 6.34 4.15
CA ALA A 71 -8.16 7.62 4.01
C ALA A 71 -9.38 7.47 3.09
N THR A 72 -10.36 8.37 3.27
CA THR A 72 -11.49 8.54 2.34
C THR A 72 -11.55 9.96 1.83
N GLY A 73 -12.15 10.14 0.66
CA GLY A 73 -12.30 11.46 0.06
C GLY A 73 -12.78 11.41 -1.38
N THR A 74 -12.89 12.58 -2.01
CA THR A 74 -13.36 12.71 -3.39
C THR A 74 -12.19 12.99 -4.33
N VAL A 75 -12.08 12.26 -5.43
CA VAL A 75 -11.10 12.51 -6.50
C VAL A 75 -11.42 13.86 -7.15
N VAL A 76 -10.46 14.77 -7.20
CA VAL A 76 -10.63 16.12 -7.78
C VAL A 76 -9.74 16.38 -8.99
N LEU A 77 -8.66 15.61 -9.15
CA LEU A 77 -7.77 15.66 -10.31
C LEU A 77 -7.17 14.28 -10.56
N LEU A 78 -6.90 13.98 -11.84
CA LEU A 78 -6.18 12.80 -12.27
C LEU A 78 -5.29 13.19 -13.45
N ARG A 79 -4.00 12.85 -13.37
CA ARG A 79 -2.99 13.14 -14.39
C ARG A 79 -2.03 11.96 -14.52
N ARG A 80 -1.65 11.62 -15.76
CA ARG A 80 -0.56 10.66 -16.03
C ARG A 80 0.78 11.36 -15.90
N GLU A 81 1.74 10.70 -15.24
CA GLU A 81 3.10 11.22 -15.09
C GLU A 81 4.07 10.49 -16.03
N PRO A 82 5.17 11.13 -16.45
CA PRO A 82 6.13 10.54 -17.38
C PRO A 82 6.81 9.28 -16.86
N ASP A 83 6.89 9.09 -15.53
CA ASP A 83 7.47 7.92 -14.85
C ASP A 83 6.55 6.68 -14.83
N GLY A 84 5.33 6.81 -15.37
CA GLY A 84 4.37 5.72 -15.45
C GLY A 84 3.30 5.73 -14.35
N ASP A 85 3.43 6.62 -13.39
CA ASP A 85 2.50 6.76 -12.27
C ASP A 85 1.27 7.59 -12.64
N ILE A 86 0.23 7.49 -11.84
CA ILE A 86 -0.93 8.38 -11.95
C ILE A 86 -0.97 9.28 -10.72
N HIS A 87 -0.79 10.58 -10.95
CA HIS A 87 -0.96 11.60 -9.93
C HIS A 87 -2.44 11.91 -9.75
N ILE A 88 -2.97 11.59 -8.59
CA ILE A 88 -4.37 11.82 -8.22
C ILE A 88 -4.41 12.79 -7.06
N GLN A 89 -5.21 13.84 -7.16
CA GLN A 89 -5.52 14.70 -6.02
C GLN A 89 -6.85 14.25 -5.43
N VAL A 90 -6.86 14.05 -4.11
CA VAL A 90 -8.06 13.69 -3.36
C VAL A 90 -8.32 14.74 -2.29
N ARG A 91 -9.49 15.36 -2.35
CA ARG A 91 -10.01 16.14 -1.24
C ARG A 91 -10.49 15.18 -0.18
N VAL A 92 -9.60 14.94 0.81
CA VAL A 92 -9.89 13.98 1.87
C VAL A 92 -11.01 14.46 2.79
N ASP A 93 -11.76 13.51 3.34
CA ASP A 93 -12.81 13.79 4.32
C ASP A 93 -12.22 14.36 5.63
N PRO A 94 -13.03 15.10 6.42
CA PRO A 94 -12.56 15.80 7.60
C PRO A 94 -11.69 14.99 8.57
N PRO A 95 -11.95 13.69 8.86
CA PRO A 95 -11.09 12.91 9.76
C PRO A 95 -9.66 12.70 9.29
N PHE A 96 -9.39 12.91 7.99
CA PHE A 96 -8.09 12.65 7.37
C PHE A 96 -7.30 13.91 7.00
N GLN A 97 -7.80 15.10 7.34
CA GLN A 97 -7.14 16.38 7.04
C GLN A 97 -5.74 16.50 7.67
N ASN A 98 -5.49 15.78 8.76
CA ASN A 98 -4.19 15.72 9.42
C ASN A 98 -3.11 14.96 8.59
N MET A 99 -3.48 14.33 7.48
CA MET A 99 -2.55 13.73 6.53
C MET A 99 -2.00 14.75 5.52
N VAL A 100 -2.68 15.88 5.37
CA VAL A 100 -2.32 16.94 4.43
C VAL A 100 -1.26 17.84 5.05
N ALA A 101 -0.09 17.96 4.40
CA ALA A 101 0.96 18.88 4.83
C ALA A 101 0.73 20.30 4.28
N PRO A 102 1.35 21.34 4.86
CA PRO A 102 1.26 22.70 4.34
C PRO A 102 1.63 22.81 2.85
N GLY A 103 2.60 22.02 2.39
CA GLY A 103 3.02 21.99 0.98
C GLY A 103 1.97 21.51 0.00
N ASN A 104 0.96 20.77 0.47
CA ASN A 104 -0.20 20.38 -0.35
C ASN A 104 -1.07 21.59 -0.79
N SER A 105 -0.82 22.79 -0.26
CA SER A 105 -1.45 24.01 -0.80
C SER A 105 -1.21 24.17 -2.30
N ARG A 106 -0.03 23.73 -2.82
CA ARG A 106 0.26 23.68 -4.27
C ARG A 106 -0.54 22.63 -5.03
N GLN A 107 -1.20 21.74 -4.30
CA GLN A 107 -2.14 20.73 -4.81
C GLN A 107 -3.60 21.10 -4.50
N GLY A 108 -3.89 22.38 -4.32
CA GLY A 108 -5.22 22.86 -3.95
C GLY A 108 -5.66 22.45 -2.54
N GLY A 109 -4.72 22.11 -1.64
CA GLY A 109 -5.00 21.59 -0.30
C GLY A 109 -5.42 20.12 -0.28
N ASN A 110 -5.24 19.40 -1.39
CA ASN A 110 -5.62 18.00 -1.54
C ASN A 110 -4.44 17.07 -1.17
N LEU A 111 -4.76 15.88 -0.68
CA LEU A 111 -3.78 14.82 -0.53
C LEU A 111 -3.45 14.23 -1.90
N VAL A 112 -2.17 14.03 -2.16
CA VAL A 112 -1.70 13.36 -3.38
C VAL A 112 -1.75 11.85 -3.18
N ILE A 113 -2.20 11.13 -4.21
CA ILE A 113 -2.32 9.67 -4.23
C ILE A 113 -1.65 9.18 -5.51
N GLU A 114 -0.64 8.29 -5.38
CA GLU A 114 0.14 7.81 -6.53
C GLU A 114 0.14 6.29 -6.67
N PRO A 115 -0.80 5.73 -7.47
CA PRO A 115 -0.67 4.38 -8.00
C PRO A 115 0.49 4.36 -9.01
N ILE A 116 1.43 3.43 -8.80
CA ILE A 116 2.66 3.35 -9.59
C ILE A 116 2.52 2.44 -10.82
N CYS A 117 3.32 2.71 -11.86
CA CYS A 117 3.46 1.86 -13.05
C CYS A 117 2.12 1.55 -13.75
N MET A 118 1.24 2.53 -13.83
CA MET A 118 -0.13 2.38 -14.35
C MET A 118 -0.23 2.53 -15.88
N HIS A 119 0.83 3.00 -16.52
CA HIS A 119 0.88 3.19 -17.97
C HIS A 119 2.34 3.18 -18.48
N THR A 120 2.52 3.29 -19.80
CA THR A 120 3.85 3.31 -20.42
C THR A 120 4.69 4.45 -19.87
N VAL A 121 5.87 4.12 -19.36
CA VAL A 121 6.89 5.07 -18.91
C VAL A 121 7.52 5.77 -20.11
N THR A 122 7.58 7.09 -20.08
CA THR A 122 8.25 7.92 -21.10
C THR A 122 9.51 8.60 -20.57
N GLN A 123 9.66 8.66 -19.25
CA GLN A 123 10.85 9.18 -18.59
C GLN A 123 11.96 8.10 -18.59
N GLN A 124 13.08 8.39 -19.25
CA GLN A 124 14.10 7.41 -19.54
C GLN A 124 14.70 6.72 -18.30
N ASP A 125 14.95 7.46 -17.23
CA ASP A 125 15.56 6.95 -16.00
C ASP A 125 14.55 6.27 -15.05
N ALA A 126 13.24 6.36 -15.35
CA ALA A 126 12.18 5.66 -14.62
C ALA A 126 11.80 4.30 -15.25
N ILE A 127 12.23 4.01 -16.50
CA ILE A 127 11.83 2.80 -17.24
C ILE A 127 12.13 1.54 -16.43
N ALA A 128 13.30 1.47 -15.79
CA ALA A 128 13.71 0.28 -15.05
C ALA A 128 12.81 -0.03 -13.84
N ALA A 129 12.24 1.00 -13.21
CA ALA A 129 11.36 0.83 -12.06
C ALA A 129 10.08 0.05 -12.42
N CYS A 130 9.50 0.32 -13.60
CA CYS A 130 8.26 -0.31 -14.04
C CYS A 130 8.44 -1.48 -15.01
N ALA A 131 9.68 -1.87 -15.33
CA ALA A 131 9.96 -2.92 -16.32
C ALA A 131 9.33 -4.27 -15.90
N GLY A 132 8.38 -4.79 -16.71
CA GLY A 132 7.69 -6.05 -16.43
C GLY A 132 6.78 -6.07 -15.21
N PHE A 133 6.50 -4.90 -14.63
CA PHE A 133 5.65 -4.77 -13.45
C PHE A 133 4.25 -4.28 -13.80
N THR A 134 3.26 -4.90 -13.16
CA THR A 134 1.87 -4.44 -13.13
C THR A 134 1.28 -4.78 -11.76
N PHE A 135 0.54 -3.84 -11.19
CA PHE A 135 -0.18 -4.07 -9.93
C PHE A 135 -1.65 -3.67 -10.09
N PRO A 136 -2.60 -4.52 -9.68
CA PRO A 136 -4.03 -4.32 -9.97
C PRO A 136 -4.66 -3.30 -9.00
N VAL A 137 -4.35 -2.03 -9.17
CA VAL A 137 -5.03 -0.93 -8.49
C VAL A 137 -6.08 -0.31 -9.42
N SER A 138 -7.32 -0.25 -8.94
CA SER A 138 -8.39 0.45 -9.64
C SER A 138 -8.23 1.97 -9.47
N VAL A 139 -8.33 2.71 -10.56
CA VAL A 139 -8.35 4.18 -10.57
C VAL A 139 -9.75 4.65 -10.94
N PHE A 140 -10.24 5.69 -10.29
CA PHE A 140 -11.60 6.19 -10.45
C PHE A 140 -11.61 7.63 -10.98
N PRO A 141 -12.61 8.01 -11.79
CA PRO A 141 -12.69 9.35 -12.37
C PRO A 141 -12.94 10.43 -11.33
N VAL A 142 -12.66 11.68 -11.72
CA VAL A 142 -12.98 12.87 -10.93
C VAL A 142 -14.44 12.86 -10.51
N GLY A 143 -14.70 13.28 -9.27
CA GLY A 143 -16.02 13.29 -8.63
C GLY A 143 -16.36 11.99 -7.89
N THR A 144 -15.56 10.92 -8.04
CA THR A 144 -15.81 9.67 -7.32
C THR A 144 -15.37 9.79 -5.85
N HIS A 145 -16.23 9.37 -4.91
CA HIS A 145 -15.85 9.17 -3.52
C HIS A 145 -15.14 7.83 -3.37
N VAL A 146 -13.98 7.82 -2.73
CA VAL A 146 -13.08 6.68 -2.71
C VAL A 146 -12.51 6.40 -1.32
N GLY A 147 -12.23 5.13 -1.05
CA GLY A 147 -11.37 4.69 0.04
C GLY A 147 -10.00 4.31 -0.52
N ILE A 148 -8.93 4.76 0.16
CA ILE A 148 -7.55 4.62 -0.31
C ILE A 148 -6.73 4.01 0.82
N ARG A 149 -5.77 3.15 0.47
CA ARG A 149 -4.86 2.52 1.41
C ARG A 149 -3.44 2.45 0.85
N GLY A 150 -2.47 2.72 1.72
CA GLY A 150 -1.04 2.68 1.41
C GLY A 150 -0.22 3.38 2.48
N PRO A 151 1.09 3.50 2.34
CA PRO A 151 1.93 4.29 3.23
C PRO A 151 1.70 5.79 3.02
N LEU A 152 1.65 6.54 4.13
CA LEU A 152 1.72 7.99 4.08
C LEU A 152 3.18 8.40 4.08
N VAL A 153 3.59 9.13 3.06
CA VAL A 153 4.94 9.65 2.89
C VAL A 153 4.93 11.17 2.79
N PHE A 154 6.10 11.76 3.03
CA PHE A 154 6.38 13.14 2.69
C PHE A 154 7.40 13.14 1.57
N ASP A 155 7.03 13.66 0.41
CA ASP A 155 7.94 13.84 -0.71
C ASP A 155 8.81 15.07 -0.44
N ARG A 156 10.10 14.83 -0.21
CA ARG A 156 11.06 15.89 0.11
C ARG A 156 11.42 16.76 -1.10
N GLN A 157 11.29 16.22 -2.29
CA GLN A 157 11.58 16.95 -3.52
C GLN A 157 10.43 17.92 -3.85
N HIS A 158 9.20 17.48 -3.66
CA HIS A 158 8.02 18.28 -3.95
C HIS A 158 7.50 19.05 -2.73
N GLY A 159 7.81 18.59 -1.50
CA GLY A 159 7.47 19.26 -0.26
C GLY A 159 5.99 19.10 0.15
N TRP A 160 5.34 18.00 -0.21
CA TRP A 160 3.97 17.69 0.18
C TRP A 160 3.82 16.27 0.74
N SER A 161 2.68 15.98 1.35
CA SER A 161 2.31 14.62 1.78
C SER A 161 1.53 13.90 0.70
N GLU A 162 1.76 12.58 0.59
CA GLU A 162 1.07 11.71 -0.35
C GLU A 162 0.91 10.28 0.21
N ILE A 163 -0.05 9.53 -0.33
CA ILE A 163 -0.10 8.07 -0.19
C ILE A 163 0.59 7.49 -1.42
N HIS A 164 1.81 6.98 -1.23
CA HIS A 164 2.68 6.47 -2.29
C HIS A 164 3.58 5.33 -1.75
N PRO A 165 3.59 4.16 -2.40
CA PRO A 165 2.68 3.73 -3.46
C PRO A 165 1.28 3.38 -2.93
N VAL A 166 0.26 3.48 -3.77
CA VAL A 166 -1.10 3.05 -3.42
C VAL A 166 -1.19 1.54 -3.46
N GLU A 167 -1.59 0.92 -2.34
CA GLU A 167 -1.84 -0.52 -2.27
C GLU A 167 -3.26 -0.87 -2.74
N LYS A 168 -4.23 -0.03 -2.40
CA LYS A 168 -5.63 -0.28 -2.74
C LYS A 168 -6.41 1.02 -2.87
N MET A 169 -7.29 1.06 -3.85
CA MET A 169 -8.28 2.12 -4.02
C MET A 169 -9.63 1.48 -4.36
N VAL A 170 -10.70 1.90 -3.71
CA VAL A 170 -12.06 1.37 -3.88
C VAL A 170 -13.06 2.51 -4.00
N ARG A 171 -14.11 2.32 -4.79
CA ARG A 171 -15.23 3.25 -4.81
C ARG A 171 -16.06 3.05 -3.54
N LEU A 172 -16.48 4.15 -2.96
CA LEU A 172 -17.43 4.20 -1.86
C LEU A 172 -18.81 4.65 -2.37
N PRO A 173 -19.87 4.32 -1.63
CA PRO A 173 -21.22 4.79 -1.93
C PRO A 173 -21.34 6.31 -2.02
#